data_a17259149b6735c63f4df17d1da5307c
#
_entry.id   a17259149b6735c63f4df17d1da5307c
#
_cell.length_a   1.000
_cell.length_b   1.000
_cell.length_c   1.000
_cell.angle_alpha   90.00
_cell.angle_beta   90.00
_cell.angle_gamma   90.00
#
_symmetry.space_group_name_H-M   'P 1'
#
loop_
_entity.id
_entity.type
_entity.pdbx_description
1 polymer ?
#
loop_
_entity_poly.entity_id
_entity_poly.type
_entity_poly.pdbx_seq_one_letter_code
_entity_poly.pdbx_strand_id
1 'polypeptide(L)'
;QKAEYDSGVTALAQAKELLAKLLASLESGMLPPEQIPQIQAQADALKAEIAEKEPVLQAAGAQIAAAQAILEQKQQEADVQFAEAKKQLEQGQAAIEAGKQQLEASRKKLVEGEEQAKKGQKQIDAGWSKIHDGEKQKTESETLVAENEEKLAKAKEE
;
A
#
# COMPACT_ATOMS: atom_id res chain seq x y z
N GLN A 1 31.61 -6.16 -14.04
CA GLN A 1 31.31 -6.69 -15.38
C GLN A 1 31.13 -5.56 -16.41
N LYS A 2 30.25 -4.54 -16.19
CA LYS A 2 30.07 -3.46 -17.16
C LYS A 2 31.37 -2.65 -17.36
N ALA A 3 32.06 -2.27 -16.29
CA ALA A 3 33.33 -1.54 -16.37
C ALA A 3 34.44 -2.34 -17.08
N GLU A 4 34.49 -3.65 -16.86
CA GLU A 4 35.42 -4.54 -17.55
C GLU A 4 35.06 -4.65 -19.05
N TYR A 5 33.80 -4.76 -19.38
CA TYR A 5 33.29 -4.72 -20.75
C TYR A 5 33.67 -3.40 -21.47
N ASP A 6 33.37 -2.26 -20.85
CA ASP A 6 33.68 -0.94 -21.41
C ASP A 6 35.19 -0.75 -21.63
N SER A 7 36.02 -1.26 -20.70
CA SER A 7 37.49 -1.29 -20.83
C SER A 7 37.93 -2.18 -21.99
N GLY A 8 37.34 -3.37 -22.13
CA GLY A 8 37.60 -4.30 -23.21
C GLY A 8 37.27 -3.74 -24.59
N VAL A 9 36.09 -3.06 -24.70
CA VAL A 9 35.68 -2.38 -25.95
C VAL A 9 36.69 -1.30 -26.33
N THR A 10 37.13 -0.49 -25.36
CA THR A 10 38.13 0.56 -25.59
C THR A 10 39.47 -0.04 -26.04
N ALA A 11 39.94 -1.09 -25.40
CA ALA A 11 41.19 -1.79 -25.76
C ALA A 11 41.08 -2.38 -27.18
N LEU A 12 39.94 -2.99 -27.53
CA LEU A 12 39.72 -3.54 -28.88
C LEU A 12 39.74 -2.45 -29.96
N ALA A 13 39.14 -1.28 -29.69
CA ALA A 13 39.13 -0.14 -30.58
C ALA A 13 40.57 0.35 -30.81
N GLN A 14 41.36 0.49 -29.76
CA GLN A 14 42.78 0.86 -29.85
C GLN A 14 43.62 -0.17 -30.65
N ALA A 15 43.38 -1.44 -30.45
CA ALA A 15 44.04 -2.51 -31.18
C ALA A 15 43.71 -2.45 -32.68
N LYS A 16 42.44 -2.22 -33.03
CA LYS A 16 42.03 -2.06 -34.44
C LYS A 16 42.65 -0.83 -35.09
N GLU A 17 42.76 0.29 -34.39
CA GLU A 17 43.42 1.50 -34.88
C GLU A 17 44.90 1.27 -35.10
N LEU A 18 45.58 0.59 -34.16
CA LEU A 18 46.99 0.25 -34.30
C LEU A 18 47.23 -0.69 -35.50
N LEU A 19 46.36 -1.71 -35.67
CA LEU A 19 46.43 -2.62 -36.83
C LEU A 19 46.27 -1.85 -38.15
N ALA A 20 45.31 -0.93 -38.21
CA ALA A 20 45.12 -0.10 -39.42
C ALA A 20 46.38 0.72 -39.73
N LYS A 21 47.05 1.29 -38.72
CA LYS A 21 48.29 2.08 -38.92
C LYS A 21 49.45 1.18 -39.40
N LEU A 22 49.59 -0.04 -38.86
CA LEU A 22 50.60 -1.00 -39.27
C LEU A 22 50.40 -1.45 -40.74
N LEU A 23 49.16 -1.78 -41.10
CA LEU A 23 48.80 -2.13 -42.49
C LEU A 23 49.05 -0.99 -43.48
N ALA A 24 48.65 0.23 -43.14
CA ALA A 24 48.90 1.40 -43.96
C ALA A 24 50.39 1.68 -44.16
N SER A 25 51.24 1.40 -43.13
CA SER A 25 52.70 1.53 -43.25
C SER A 25 53.32 0.48 -44.17
N LEU A 26 52.78 -0.75 -44.14
CA LEU A 26 53.19 -1.82 -45.08
C LEU A 26 52.80 -1.51 -46.51
N GLU A 27 51.61 -0.94 -46.73
CA GLU A 27 51.10 -0.59 -48.07
C GLU A 27 51.82 0.64 -48.67
N SER A 28 52.34 1.53 -47.85
CA SER A 28 53.00 2.77 -48.32
C SER A 28 54.26 2.55 -49.14
N GLY A 29 54.87 1.35 -49.02
CA GLY A 29 56.10 1.01 -49.73
C GLY A 29 57.34 1.81 -49.29
N MET A 30 57.26 2.62 -48.24
CA MET A 30 58.32 3.49 -47.74
C MET A 30 59.19 2.83 -46.68
N LEU A 31 58.85 1.59 -46.26
CA LEU A 31 59.56 0.89 -45.20
C LEU A 31 60.88 0.26 -45.72
N PRO A 32 61.93 0.33 -44.92
CA PRO A 32 63.18 -0.43 -45.19
C PRO A 32 62.86 -1.94 -45.29
N PRO A 33 63.43 -2.67 -46.26
CA PRO A 33 63.13 -4.09 -46.46
C PRO A 33 63.36 -4.95 -45.21
N GLU A 34 64.28 -4.55 -44.33
CA GLU A 34 64.62 -5.23 -43.08
C GLU A 34 63.50 -5.11 -42.01
N GLN A 35 62.66 -4.08 -42.07
CA GLN A 35 61.57 -3.84 -41.10
C GLN A 35 60.23 -4.47 -41.51
N ILE A 36 60.04 -4.77 -42.80
CA ILE A 36 58.80 -5.35 -43.33
C ILE A 36 58.40 -6.64 -42.60
N PRO A 37 59.28 -7.64 -42.42
CA PRO A 37 58.91 -8.91 -41.74
C PRO A 37 58.49 -8.68 -40.31
N GLN A 38 59.12 -7.74 -39.60
CA GLN A 38 58.81 -7.45 -38.20
C GLN A 38 57.46 -6.78 -38.06
N ILE A 39 57.15 -5.79 -38.90
CA ILE A 39 55.85 -5.07 -38.91
C ILE A 39 54.77 -6.04 -39.36
N GLN A 40 55.01 -6.90 -40.34
CA GLN A 40 54.05 -7.92 -40.75
C GLN A 40 53.70 -8.87 -39.62
N ALA A 41 54.72 -9.39 -38.88
CA ALA A 41 54.51 -10.29 -37.74
C ALA A 41 53.69 -9.60 -36.61
N GLN A 42 53.93 -8.27 -36.37
CA GLN A 42 53.15 -7.51 -35.40
C GLN A 42 51.69 -7.33 -35.86
N ALA A 43 51.46 -7.03 -37.13
CA ALA A 43 50.11 -6.89 -37.69
C ALA A 43 49.35 -8.23 -37.63
N ASP A 44 49.99 -9.34 -37.94
CA ASP A 44 49.38 -10.69 -37.88
C ASP A 44 49.05 -11.12 -36.45
N ALA A 45 49.93 -10.84 -35.47
CA ALA A 45 49.70 -11.10 -34.07
C ALA A 45 48.50 -10.27 -33.55
N LEU A 46 48.44 -8.97 -33.89
CA LEU A 46 47.37 -8.09 -33.47
C LEU A 46 46.04 -8.46 -34.13
N LYS A 47 46.05 -8.90 -35.39
CA LYS A 47 44.91 -9.42 -36.12
C LYS A 47 44.34 -10.69 -35.44
N ALA A 48 45.20 -11.60 -35.02
CA ALA A 48 44.79 -12.80 -34.28
C ALA A 48 44.18 -12.45 -32.94
N GLU A 49 44.77 -11.52 -32.19
CA GLU A 49 44.25 -11.09 -30.88
C GLU A 49 42.84 -10.40 -31.02
N ILE A 50 42.68 -9.56 -32.07
CA ILE A 50 41.39 -8.94 -32.37
C ILE A 50 40.34 -10.02 -32.69
N ALA A 51 40.67 -11.01 -33.52
CA ALA A 51 39.78 -12.08 -33.94
C ALA A 51 39.32 -12.95 -32.74
N GLU A 52 40.18 -13.13 -31.76
CA GLU A 52 39.87 -13.89 -30.53
C GLU A 52 38.98 -13.07 -29.58
N LYS A 53 39.30 -11.80 -29.34
CA LYS A 53 38.62 -10.94 -28.35
C LYS A 53 37.29 -10.36 -28.81
N GLU A 54 37.14 -10.07 -30.08
CA GLU A 54 35.92 -9.43 -30.62
C GLU A 54 34.67 -10.24 -30.39
N PRO A 55 34.58 -11.56 -30.68
CA PRO A 55 33.36 -12.32 -30.45
C PRO A 55 33.03 -12.46 -28.96
N VAL A 56 34.03 -12.52 -28.10
CA VAL A 56 33.86 -12.60 -26.65
C VAL A 56 33.23 -11.30 -26.12
N LEU A 57 33.72 -10.18 -26.57
CA LEU A 57 33.12 -8.86 -26.21
C LEU A 57 31.72 -8.67 -26.78
N GLN A 58 31.47 -9.13 -28.01
CA GLN A 58 30.12 -9.09 -28.58
C GLN A 58 29.14 -9.93 -27.75
N ALA A 59 29.51 -11.14 -27.34
CA ALA A 59 28.70 -12.01 -26.50
C ALA A 59 28.45 -11.38 -25.12
N ALA A 60 29.47 -10.79 -24.50
CA ALA A 60 29.36 -10.11 -23.23
C ALA A 60 28.42 -8.88 -23.33
N GLY A 61 28.52 -8.10 -24.40
CA GLY A 61 27.64 -6.97 -24.69
C GLY A 61 26.18 -7.39 -24.81
N ALA A 62 25.91 -8.48 -25.53
CA ALA A 62 24.58 -9.03 -25.68
C ALA A 62 23.98 -9.49 -24.32
N GLN A 63 24.80 -10.13 -23.48
CA GLN A 63 24.37 -10.55 -22.13
C GLN A 63 24.06 -9.34 -21.24
N ILE A 64 24.87 -8.28 -21.28
CA ILE A 64 24.63 -7.06 -20.51
C ILE A 64 23.32 -6.39 -20.97
N ALA A 65 23.09 -6.28 -22.27
CA ALA A 65 21.87 -5.71 -22.83
C ALA A 65 20.62 -6.51 -22.41
N ALA A 66 20.69 -7.86 -22.46
CA ALA A 66 19.61 -8.72 -22.03
C ALA A 66 19.33 -8.56 -20.52
N ALA A 67 20.36 -8.49 -19.69
CA ALA A 67 20.21 -8.28 -18.25
C ALA A 67 19.60 -6.92 -17.92
N GLN A 68 19.97 -5.86 -18.68
CA GLN A 68 19.37 -4.53 -18.52
C GLN A 68 17.87 -4.52 -18.89
N ALA A 69 17.50 -5.18 -19.99
CA ALA A 69 16.10 -5.29 -20.39
C ALA A 69 15.24 -6.02 -19.32
N ILE A 70 15.78 -7.11 -18.74
CA ILE A 70 15.13 -7.83 -17.65
C ILE A 70 14.98 -6.93 -16.40
N LEU A 71 16.01 -6.16 -16.08
CA LEU A 71 15.97 -5.24 -14.93
C LEU A 71 14.91 -4.14 -15.11
N GLU A 72 14.85 -3.54 -16.31
CA GLU A 72 13.84 -2.53 -16.65
C GLU A 72 12.42 -3.11 -16.57
N GLN A 73 12.21 -4.32 -17.10
CA GLN A 73 10.92 -4.99 -16.98
C GLN A 73 10.54 -5.23 -15.52
N LYS A 74 11.46 -5.74 -14.70
CA LYS A 74 11.23 -5.98 -13.27
C LYS A 74 10.93 -4.69 -12.50
N GLN A 75 11.57 -3.60 -12.87
CA GLN A 75 11.31 -2.30 -12.27
C GLN A 75 9.91 -1.81 -12.62
N GLN A 76 9.48 -1.92 -13.88
CA GLN A 76 8.12 -1.58 -14.31
C GLN A 76 7.06 -2.44 -13.61
N GLU A 77 7.28 -3.75 -13.50
CA GLU A 77 6.39 -4.66 -12.76
C GLU A 77 6.26 -4.25 -11.28
N ALA A 78 7.38 -3.91 -10.64
CA ALA A 78 7.39 -3.45 -9.26
C ALA A 78 6.64 -2.11 -9.09
N ASP A 79 6.86 -1.15 -9.98
CA ASP A 79 6.20 0.16 -9.94
C ASP A 79 4.67 0.03 -10.06
N VAL A 80 4.19 -0.86 -10.95
CA VAL A 80 2.76 -1.17 -11.09
C VAL A 80 2.21 -1.79 -9.80
N GLN A 81 2.90 -2.76 -9.22
CA GLN A 81 2.47 -3.40 -7.97
C GLN A 81 2.43 -2.41 -6.80
N PHE A 82 3.42 -1.53 -6.69
CA PHE A 82 3.43 -0.47 -5.68
C PHE A 82 2.28 0.52 -5.85
N ALA A 83 1.99 0.94 -7.09
CA ALA A 83 0.88 1.83 -7.38
C ALA A 83 -0.48 1.20 -7.01
N GLU A 84 -0.65 -0.09 -7.29
CA GLU A 84 -1.86 -0.83 -6.94
C GLU A 84 -2.01 -1.03 -5.43
N ALA A 85 -0.93 -1.41 -4.75
CA ALA A 85 -0.92 -1.53 -3.28
C ALA A 85 -1.24 -0.20 -2.59
N LYS A 86 -0.68 0.91 -3.09
CA LYS A 86 -0.97 2.26 -2.59
C LYS A 86 -2.45 2.61 -2.75
N LYS A 87 -3.04 2.32 -3.91
CA LYS A 87 -4.46 2.54 -4.16
C LYS A 87 -5.35 1.73 -3.20
N GLN A 88 -5.01 0.47 -2.97
CA GLN A 88 -5.73 -0.38 -2.01
C GLN A 88 -5.63 0.16 -0.58
N LEU A 89 -4.46 0.65 -0.18
CA LEU A 89 -4.25 1.27 1.12
C LEU A 89 -5.11 2.53 1.29
N GLU A 90 -5.15 3.40 0.30
CA GLU A 90 -5.98 4.62 0.30
C GLU A 90 -7.49 4.28 0.40
N GLN A 91 -7.94 3.27 -0.34
CA GLN A 91 -9.32 2.77 -0.25
C GLN A 91 -9.64 2.20 1.14
N GLY A 92 -8.71 1.42 1.71
CA GLY A 92 -8.83 0.89 3.07
C GLY A 92 -8.92 2.00 4.12
N GLN A 93 -8.09 3.03 4.01
CA GLN A 93 -8.13 4.18 4.91
C GLN A 93 -9.45 4.94 4.81
N ALA A 94 -9.97 5.16 3.59
CA ALA A 94 -11.26 5.80 3.39
C ALA A 94 -12.42 4.98 3.98
N ALA A 95 -12.40 3.66 3.83
CA ALA A 95 -13.39 2.76 4.43
C ALA A 95 -13.36 2.78 5.97
N ILE A 96 -12.17 2.81 6.57
CA ILE A 96 -12.00 2.93 8.02
C ILE A 96 -12.58 4.25 8.52
N GLU A 97 -12.30 5.35 7.83
CA GLU A 97 -12.82 6.66 8.23
C GLU A 97 -14.34 6.74 8.13
N ALA A 98 -14.93 6.22 7.05
CA ALA A 98 -16.38 6.10 6.92
C ALA A 98 -17.00 5.23 8.05
N GLY A 99 -16.34 4.11 8.39
CA GLY A 99 -16.75 3.23 9.49
C GLY A 99 -16.71 3.93 10.84
N LYS A 100 -15.70 4.75 11.12
CA LYS A 100 -15.60 5.56 12.35
C LYS A 100 -16.77 6.56 12.44
N GLN A 101 -17.05 7.28 11.37
CA GLN A 101 -18.18 8.25 11.35
C GLN A 101 -19.53 7.57 11.60
N GLN A 102 -19.74 6.39 10.99
CA GLN A 102 -20.96 5.61 11.20
C GLN A 102 -21.08 5.12 12.65
N LEU A 103 -19.98 4.66 13.24
CA LEU A 103 -19.94 4.24 14.63
C LEU A 103 -20.25 5.39 15.59
N GLU A 104 -19.67 6.56 15.34
CA GLU A 104 -19.92 7.77 16.14
C GLU A 104 -21.39 8.22 16.07
N ALA A 105 -21.99 8.23 14.86
CA ALA A 105 -23.41 8.50 14.68
C ALA A 105 -24.31 7.50 15.40
N SER A 106 -23.95 6.21 15.36
CA SER A 106 -24.69 5.15 16.07
C SER A 106 -24.58 5.29 17.58
N ARG A 107 -23.39 5.64 18.09
CA ARG A 107 -23.18 5.91 19.51
C ARG A 107 -24.00 7.09 20.02
N LYS A 108 -24.09 8.17 19.23
CA LYS A 108 -24.92 9.32 19.56
C LYS A 108 -26.41 8.94 19.66
N LYS A 109 -26.91 8.16 18.68
CA LYS A 109 -28.29 7.66 18.72
C LYS A 109 -28.56 6.77 19.94
N LEU A 110 -27.60 5.95 20.34
CA LEU A 110 -27.71 5.11 21.53
C LEU A 110 -27.86 5.96 22.80
N VAL A 111 -27.00 6.98 22.96
CA VAL A 111 -27.06 7.90 24.12
C VAL A 111 -28.40 8.63 24.16
N GLU A 112 -28.89 9.13 23.00
CA GLU A 112 -30.21 9.78 22.90
C GLU A 112 -31.34 8.81 23.28
N GLY A 113 -31.25 7.55 22.84
CA GLY A 113 -32.21 6.49 23.21
C GLY A 113 -32.20 6.17 24.71
N GLU A 114 -31.02 6.08 25.33
CA GLU A 114 -30.88 5.88 26.78
C GLU A 114 -31.50 7.04 27.59
N GLU A 115 -31.30 8.29 27.14
CA GLU A 115 -31.91 9.45 27.78
C GLU A 115 -33.45 9.42 27.68
N GLN A 116 -33.98 9.05 26.50
CA GLN A 116 -35.43 8.89 26.33
C GLN A 116 -35.99 7.77 27.21
N ALA A 117 -35.30 6.62 27.29
CA ALA A 117 -35.72 5.54 28.17
C ALA A 117 -35.73 5.96 29.64
N LYS A 118 -34.69 6.68 30.10
CA LYS A 118 -34.66 7.23 31.48
C LYS A 118 -35.81 8.22 31.75
N LYS A 119 -36.18 9.09 30.76
CA LYS A 119 -37.34 9.98 30.88
C LYS A 119 -38.65 9.18 30.95
N GLY A 120 -38.82 8.20 30.10
CA GLY A 120 -39.97 7.30 30.13
C GLY A 120 -40.10 6.55 31.46
N GLN A 121 -39.02 6.03 32.02
CA GLN A 121 -39.01 5.36 33.35
C GLN A 121 -39.48 6.33 34.44
N LYS A 122 -38.99 7.55 34.49
CA LYS A 122 -39.44 8.57 35.47
C LYS A 122 -40.92 8.87 35.34
N GLN A 123 -41.48 8.92 34.11
CA GLN A 123 -42.91 9.12 33.91
C GLN A 123 -43.74 7.93 34.43
N ILE A 124 -43.26 6.69 34.22
CA ILE A 124 -43.88 5.50 34.73
C ILE A 124 -43.86 5.52 36.24
N ASP A 125 -42.74 5.81 36.89
CA ASP A 125 -42.58 5.88 38.32
C ASP A 125 -43.52 6.90 38.96
N ALA A 126 -43.61 8.09 38.34
CA ALA A 126 -44.56 9.14 38.76
C ALA A 126 -46.04 8.73 38.56
N GLY A 127 -46.34 7.95 37.52
CA GLY A 127 -47.67 7.37 37.30
C GLY A 127 -48.03 6.34 38.37
N TRP A 128 -47.16 5.48 38.72
CA TRP A 128 -47.31 4.51 39.77
C TRP A 128 -47.53 5.15 41.15
N SER A 129 -46.76 6.22 41.46
CA SER A 129 -47.00 7.01 42.68
C SER A 129 -48.42 7.54 42.78
N LYS A 130 -48.93 8.18 41.67
CA LYS A 130 -50.29 8.70 41.63
C LYS A 130 -51.37 7.60 41.80
N ILE A 131 -51.16 6.44 41.19
CA ILE A 131 -52.07 5.29 41.35
C ILE A 131 -52.12 4.87 42.81
N HIS A 132 -50.97 4.71 43.45
CA HIS A 132 -50.87 4.32 44.84
C HIS A 132 -51.56 5.32 45.80
N ASP A 133 -51.33 6.63 45.56
CA ASP A 133 -52.00 7.69 46.33
C ASP A 133 -53.53 7.64 46.12
N GLY A 134 -53.99 7.38 44.87
CA GLY A 134 -55.42 7.20 44.58
C GLY A 134 -56.04 5.99 45.24
N GLU A 135 -55.33 4.83 45.29
CA GLU A 135 -55.76 3.64 45.99
C GLU A 135 -55.90 3.88 47.50
N LYS A 136 -54.96 4.61 48.10
CA LYS A 136 -55.01 4.99 49.50
C LYS A 136 -56.21 5.86 49.79
N GLN A 137 -56.45 6.92 48.98
CA GLN A 137 -57.64 7.76 49.15
C GLN A 137 -58.95 7.00 48.97
N LYS A 138 -59.00 6.03 48.04
CA LYS A 138 -60.15 5.16 47.87
C LYS A 138 -60.41 4.35 49.11
N THR A 139 -59.43 3.71 49.68
CA THR A 139 -59.54 2.90 50.92
C THR A 139 -59.97 3.75 52.09
N GLU A 140 -59.43 4.95 52.27
CA GLU A 140 -59.82 5.90 53.29
C GLU A 140 -61.32 6.32 53.14
N SER A 141 -61.77 6.58 51.89
CA SER A 141 -63.17 6.93 51.60
C SER A 141 -64.12 5.74 51.87
N GLU A 142 -63.74 4.53 51.48
CA GLU A 142 -64.52 3.31 51.76
C GLU A 142 -64.69 3.07 53.27
N THR A 143 -63.65 3.33 54.06
CA THR A 143 -63.68 3.25 55.51
C THR A 143 -64.65 4.27 56.11
N LEU A 144 -64.60 5.54 55.63
CA LEU A 144 -65.50 6.59 56.06
C LEU A 144 -66.98 6.29 55.72
N VAL A 145 -67.24 5.73 54.54
CA VAL A 145 -68.60 5.30 54.15
C VAL A 145 -69.12 4.22 55.09
N ALA A 146 -68.31 3.15 55.39
CA ALA A 146 -68.67 2.09 56.30
C ALA A 146 -68.96 2.62 57.69
N GLU A 147 -68.16 3.50 58.26
CA GLU A 147 -68.39 4.16 59.55
C GLU A 147 -69.69 4.99 59.54
N ASN A 148 -70.02 5.71 58.47
CA ASN A 148 -71.26 6.46 58.40
C ASN A 148 -72.47 5.55 58.24
N GLU A 149 -72.39 4.48 57.48
CA GLU A 149 -73.45 3.44 57.43
C GLU A 149 -73.76 2.82 58.79
N GLU A 150 -72.68 2.50 59.53
CA GLU A 150 -72.90 1.99 60.91
C GLU A 150 -73.57 2.97 61.85
N LYS A 151 -73.12 4.25 61.78
CA LYS A 151 -73.80 5.36 62.56
C LYS A 151 -75.26 5.50 62.19
N LEU A 152 -75.59 5.47 60.87
CA LEU A 152 -76.95 5.58 60.37
C LEU A 152 -77.79 4.35 60.81
N ALA A 153 -77.24 3.17 60.79
CA ALA A 153 -77.96 2.00 61.30
C ALA A 153 -78.29 2.07 62.81
N LYS A 154 -77.34 2.53 63.61
CA LYS A 154 -77.58 2.73 65.06
C LYS A 154 -78.69 3.85 65.31
N ALA A 155 -78.63 4.90 64.55
CA ALA A 155 -79.66 6.03 64.67
C ALA A 155 -81.10 5.59 64.23
N LYS A 156 -81.25 4.52 63.48
CA LYS A 156 -82.55 3.95 63.09
C LYS A 156 -83.15 2.97 64.10
N GLU A 157 -82.36 2.42 65.05
CA GLU A 157 -82.81 1.55 66.11
C GLU A 157 -83.23 2.27 67.38
N GLU A 158 -82.92 3.55 67.54
CA GLU A 158 -83.38 4.48 68.54
C GLU A 158 -84.74 5.12 68.14
#